data_db2c7987518b680eb0a64bef811c230e
#
_entry.id   db2c7987518b680eb0a64bef811c230e
#
_cell.length_a   1.000
_cell.length_b   1.000
_cell.length_c   1.000
_cell.angle_alpha   90.00
_cell.angle_beta   90.00
_cell.angle_gamma   90.00
#
_symmetry.space_group_name_H-M   'P 1'
#
loop_
_entity.id
_entity.type
_entity.pdbx_description
1 polymer ?
#
loop_
_entity_poly.entity_id
_entity_poly.type
_entity_poly.pdbx_seq_one_letter_code
_entity_poly.pdbx_strand_id
1 'polypeptide(L)'
;SIWTEKNIKVNDYKKLHNFFWLFTIDLKSSKSITQKILLNWIDTNYNYNPKNWEVDILSKRIISWIANSKLTYEESSLEFKKKFNYLVKKQINHLINEIDRSELLDDKMIGCTAIILSGLSYNDSSYLNYGLNLLNKIIKFSFNTETFPKSRSIKQLIFYLKYFILIRELLKESQNDIPEYLNEVIFHLGEAYNLLWQT
;
A
#
# COMPACT_ATOMS: atom_id res chain seq x y z
N SER A 1 1.27 5.11 26.44
CA SER A 1 1.45 4.27 25.24
C SER A 1 2.22 5.07 24.18
N ILE A 2 3.16 4.44 23.51
CA ILE A 2 3.89 5.06 22.38
C ILE A 2 2.96 5.59 21.28
N TRP A 3 1.76 5.02 21.18
CA TRP A 3 0.75 5.39 20.18
C TRP A 3 0.02 6.71 20.49
N THR A 4 0.09 7.20 21.74
CA THR A 4 -0.64 8.37 22.21
C THR A 4 0.29 9.50 22.66
N GLU A 5 1.58 9.40 22.33
CA GLU A 5 2.57 10.41 22.69
C GLU A 5 2.32 11.72 21.93
N LYS A 6 2.20 12.84 22.70
CA LYS A 6 1.80 14.14 22.13
C LYS A 6 2.95 14.93 21.51
N ASN A 7 4.21 14.63 21.86
CA ASN A 7 5.39 15.41 21.48
C ASN A 7 6.23 14.76 20.35
N ILE A 8 5.65 13.88 19.57
CA ILE A 8 6.31 13.24 18.42
C ILE A 8 6.35 14.22 17.23
N LYS A 9 7.49 14.31 16.56
CA LYS A 9 7.61 15.04 15.28
C LYS A 9 6.71 14.40 14.23
N VAL A 10 6.12 15.19 13.35
CA VAL A 10 5.16 14.73 12.32
C VAL A 10 5.70 13.55 11.50
N ASN A 11 6.95 13.62 11.04
CA ASN A 11 7.56 12.54 10.26
C ASN A 11 7.75 11.24 11.06
N ASP A 12 8.10 11.34 12.33
CA ASP A 12 8.28 10.16 13.20
C ASP A 12 6.91 9.54 13.54
N TYR A 13 5.91 10.38 13.75
CA TYR A 13 4.52 9.94 13.89
C TYR A 13 4.05 9.15 12.66
N LYS A 14 4.26 9.70 11.44
CA LYS A 14 3.91 9.01 10.20
C LYS A 14 4.65 7.68 10.07
N LYS A 15 5.96 7.63 10.34
CA LYS A 15 6.75 6.40 10.31
C LYS A 15 6.28 5.37 11.32
N LEU A 16 5.90 5.80 12.52
CA LEU A 16 5.41 4.92 13.57
C LEU A 16 4.06 4.28 13.17
N HIS A 17 3.12 5.09 12.68
CA HIS A 17 1.75 4.66 12.41
C HIS A 17 1.53 4.03 11.03
N ASN A 18 2.48 4.16 10.07
CA ASN A 18 2.41 3.51 8.77
C ASN A 18 2.96 2.08 8.75
N PHE A 19 3.65 1.66 9.78
CA PHE A 19 4.20 0.31 9.96
C PHE A 19 5.20 -0.16 8.90
N PHE A 20 5.75 0.71 8.06
CA PHE A 20 6.77 0.30 7.07
C PHE A 20 8.03 -0.26 7.70
N TRP A 21 8.28 0.03 8.97
CA TRP A 21 9.37 -0.58 9.74
C TRP A 21 9.23 -2.12 9.88
N LEU A 22 8.03 -2.70 9.67
CA LEU A 22 7.84 -4.14 9.64
C LEU A 22 8.70 -4.84 8.56
N PHE A 23 9.00 -4.16 7.45
CA PHE A 23 9.87 -4.71 6.42
C PHE A 23 11.34 -4.83 6.83
N THR A 24 11.74 -4.26 7.95
CA THR A 24 13.11 -4.31 8.49
C THR A 24 13.26 -5.30 9.63
N ILE A 25 12.19 -5.95 10.06
CA ILE A 25 12.19 -6.88 11.20
C ILE A 25 12.56 -8.29 10.75
N ASP A 26 13.42 -8.96 11.51
CA ASP A 26 13.75 -10.37 11.30
C ASP A 26 12.55 -11.28 11.65
N LEU A 27 12.18 -12.12 10.69
CA LEU A 27 11.06 -13.06 10.78
C LEU A 27 11.23 -14.10 11.93
N LYS A 28 12.48 -14.43 12.30
CA LYS A 28 12.74 -15.57 13.22
C LYS A 28 12.51 -15.23 14.69
N SER A 29 12.69 -13.98 15.09
CA SER A 29 12.74 -13.64 16.52
C SER A 29 11.58 -12.80 17.04
N SER A 30 10.68 -12.29 16.16
CA SER A 30 9.84 -11.15 16.51
C SER A 30 8.32 -11.37 16.39
N LYS A 31 7.86 -12.55 15.96
CA LYS A 31 6.44 -12.80 15.66
C LYS A 31 5.50 -12.48 16.82
N SER A 32 5.73 -13.10 17.99
CA SER A 32 4.87 -12.88 19.16
C SER A 32 4.89 -11.43 19.64
N ILE A 33 6.06 -10.79 19.58
CA ILE A 33 6.21 -9.37 19.97
C ILE A 33 5.49 -8.48 18.98
N THR A 34 5.66 -8.73 17.68
CA THR A 34 4.98 -7.96 16.61
C THR A 34 3.47 -8.06 16.76
N GLN A 35 2.92 -9.24 16.96
CA GLN A 35 1.48 -9.43 17.15
C GLN A 35 0.96 -8.70 18.39
N LYS A 36 1.71 -8.69 19.50
CA LYS A 36 1.35 -7.91 20.70
C LYS A 36 1.37 -6.41 20.43
N ILE A 37 2.36 -5.92 19.69
CA ILE A 37 2.46 -4.52 19.28
C ILE A 37 1.26 -4.12 18.40
N LEU A 38 0.93 -4.97 17.42
CA LEU A 38 -0.22 -4.72 16.55
C LEU A 38 -1.54 -4.75 17.35
N LEU A 39 -1.72 -5.72 18.23
CA LEU A 39 -2.92 -5.79 19.07
C LEU A 39 -3.08 -4.54 19.93
N ASN A 40 -2.00 -4.09 20.57
CA ASN A 40 -2.01 -2.86 21.36
C ASN A 40 -2.35 -1.63 20.49
N TRP A 41 -1.81 -1.57 19.27
CA TRP A 41 -2.16 -0.51 18.34
C TRP A 41 -3.64 -0.57 17.92
N ILE A 42 -4.14 -1.77 17.58
CA ILE A 42 -5.54 -1.99 17.21
C ILE A 42 -6.47 -1.54 18.33
N ASP A 43 -6.23 -1.97 19.56
CA ASP A 43 -7.06 -1.63 20.72
C ASP A 43 -7.04 -0.13 21.03
N THR A 44 -5.90 0.54 20.79
CA THR A 44 -5.74 1.99 21.01
C THR A 44 -6.36 2.83 19.88
N ASN A 45 -6.35 2.32 18.64
CA ASN A 45 -6.74 3.07 17.43
C ASN A 45 -7.93 2.43 16.69
N TYR A 46 -8.77 1.71 17.42
CA TYR A 46 -9.95 1.04 16.85
C TYR A 46 -10.94 2.00 16.20
N ASN A 47 -11.05 3.20 16.76
CA ASN A 47 -11.90 4.24 16.24
C ASN A 47 -11.17 5.11 15.19
N TYR A 48 -11.96 5.74 14.33
CA TYR A 48 -11.45 6.70 13.37
C TYR A 48 -10.67 7.83 14.07
N ASN A 49 -9.48 8.11 13.54
CA ASN A 49 -8.65 9.23 13.96
C ASN A 49 -8.09 9.89 12.69
N PRO A 50 -8.41 11.15 12.42
CA PRO A 50 -8.00 11.84 11.18
C PRO A 50 -6.50 11.71 10.89
N LYS A 51 -5.63 11.85 11.93
CA LYS A 51 -4.18 11.77 11.76
C LYS A 51 -3.70 10.38 11.35
N ASN A 52 -4.27 9.32 11.93
CA ASN A 52 -3.87 7.95 11.63
C ASN A 52 -4.49 7.41 10.34
N TRP A 53 -5.51 8.08 9.84
CA TRP A 53 -6.29 7.65 8.68
C TRP A 53 -6.04 8.53 7.45
N GLU A 54 -5.00 9.39 7.49
CA GLU A 54 -4.49 10.04 6.27
C GLU A 54 -4.13 9.00 5.21
N VAL A 55 -4.40 9.28 3.95
CA VAL A 55 -4.27 8.32 2.84
C VAL A 55 -2.89 7.69 2.77
N ASP A 56 -1.81 8.47 2.95
CA ASP A 56 -0.43 7.96 2.90
C ASP A 56 -0.10 7.02 4.06
N ILE A 57 -0.52 7.36 5.29
CA ILE A 57 -0.29 6.53 6.49
C ILE A 57 -1.11 5.24 6.41
N LEU A 58 -2.38 5.38 6.08
CA LEU A 58 -3.34 4.29 6.01
C LEU A 58 -2.94 3.25 4.95
N SER A 59 -2.60 3.73 3.76
CA SER A 59 -2.21 2.87 2.63
C SER A 59 -0.95 2.08 2.94
N LYS A 60 0.07 2.73 3.47
CA LYS A 60 1.32 2.08 3.87
C LYS A 60 1.10 1.07 4.97
N ARG A 61 0.25 1.37 5.95
CA ARG A 61 -0.10 0.43 7.03
C ARG A 61 -0.79 -0.82 6.50
N ILE A 62 -1.78 -0.67 5.62
CA ILE A 62 -2.47 -1.80 4.99
C ILE A 62 -1.48 -2.68 4.25
N ILE A 63 -0.62 -2.09 3.41
CA ILE A 63 0.42 -2.82 2.68
C ILE A 63 1.35 -3.55 3.66
N SER A 64 1.84 -2.85 4.69
CA SER A 64 2.78 -3.44 5.65
C SER A 64 2.18 -4.60 6.43
N TRP A 65 0.95 -4.48 6.84
CA TRP A 65 0.28 -5.53 7.62
C TRP A 65 -0.01 -6.76 6.78
N ILE A 66 -0.48 -6.60 5.54
CA ILE A 66 -0.82 -7.71 4.66
C ILE A 66 0.44 -8.36 4.10
N ALA A 67 1.39 -7.59 3.57
CA ALA A 67 2.62 -8.14 2.98
C ALA A 67 3.52 -8.85 3.99
N ASN A 68 3.41 -8.51 5.28
CA ASN A 68 4.14 -9.18 6.36
C ASN A 68 3.26 -10.18 7.13
N SER A 69 2.32 -10.87 6.47
CA SER A 69 1.36 -11.79 7.11
C SER A 69 2.03 -12.83 8.02
N LYS A 70 3.22 -13.30 7.66
CA LYS A 70 4.02 -14.23 8.48
C LYS A 70 4.35 -13.68 9.86
N LEU A 71 4.54 -12.36 9.99
CA LEU A 71 4.79 -11.68 11.26
C LEU A 71 3.51 -11.22 11.94
N THR A 72 2.57 -10.72 11.16
CA THR A 72 1.43 -9.96 11.66
C THR A 72 0.20 -10.83 11.93
N TYR A 73 0.02 -11.91 11.17
CA TYR A 73 -1.27 -12.61 11.09
C TYR A 73 -1.17 -14.12 11.29
N GLU A 74 -0.21 -14.78 10.62
CA GLU A 74 -0.09 -16.23 10.66
C GLU A 74 0.19 -16.75 12.08
N GLU A 75 -0.40 -17.90 12.42
CA GLU A 75 -0.27 -18.53 13.75
C GLU A 75 -0.79 -17.68 14.93
N SER A 76 -1.46 -16.55 14.67
CA SER A 76 -2.11 -15.77 15.72
C SER A 76 -3.44 -16.40 16.17
N SER A 77 -3.94 -15.97 17.34
CA SER A 77 -5.20 -16.46 17.88
C SER A 77 -6.38 -16.07 16.97
N LEU A 78 -7.46 -16.85 17.03
CA LEU A 78 -8.68 -16.57 16.28
C LEU A 78 -9.30 -15.19 16.65
N GLU A 79 -9.20 -14.83 17.93
CA GLU A 79 -9.67 -13.53 18.41
C GLU A 79 -8.87 -12.38 17.77
N PHE A 80 -7.54 -12.49 17.75
CA PHE A 80 -6.68 -11.52 17.07
C PHE A 80 -7.04 -11.41 15.59
N LYS A 81 -7.17 -12.53 14.88
CA LYS A 81 -7.53 -12.56 13.45
C LYS A 81 -8.85 -11.84 13.17
N LYS A 82 -9.85 -12.03 14.05
CA LYS A 82 -11.14 -11.33 13.93
C LYS A 82 -10.98 -9.81 14.06
N LYS A 83 -10.28 -9.34 15.09
CA LYS A 83 -10.00 -7.90 15.29
C LYS A 83 -9.21 -7.30 14.14
N PHE A 84 -8.14 -7.99 13.73
CA PHE A 84 -7.27 -7.58 12.62
C PHE A 84 -8.07 -7.43 11.32
N ASN A 85 -8.78 -8.48 10.90
CA ASN A 85 -9.55 -8.48 9.66
C ASN A 85 -10.65 -7.42 9.66
N TYR A 86 -11.34 -7.25 10.79
CA TYR A 86 -12.36 -6.21 10.93
C TYR A 86 -11.76 -4.83 10.71
N LEU A 87 -10.65 -4.51 11.38
CA LEU A 87 -10.04 -3.20 11.28
C LEU A 87 -9.43 -2.94 9.90
N VAL A 88 -8.77 -3.94 9.31
CA VAL A 88 -8.21 -3.82 7.95
C VAL A 88 -9.33 -3.54 6.95
N LYS A 89 -10.43 -4.29 6.97
CA LYS A 89 -11.57 -4.04 6.08
C LYS A 89 -12.20 -2.65 6.29
N LYS A 90 -12.33 -2.20 7.54
CA LYS A 90 -12.80 -0.86 7.86
C LYS A 90 -11.87 0.22 7.26
N GLN A 91 -10.56 0.01 7.33
CA GLN A 91 -9.56 0.91 6.77
C GLN A 91 -9.57 0.91 5.23
N ILE A 92 -9.73 -0.24 4.59
CA ILE A 92 -9.82 -0.34 3.12
C ILE A 92 -11.07 0.42 2.62
N ASN A 93 -12.21 0.22 3.25
CA ASN A 93 -13.44 0.93 2.88
C ASN A 93 -13.31 2.45 3.04
N HIS A 94 -12.66 2.90 4.12
CA HIS A 94 -12.36 4.31 4.29
C HIS A 94 -11.41 4.83 3.19
N LEU A 95 -10.35 4.08 2.89
CA LEU A 95 -9.40 4.44 1.83
C LEU A 95 -10.10 4.59 0.47
N ILE A 96 -10.97 3.67 0.11
CA ILE A 96 -11.76 3.73 -1.14
C ILE A 96 -12.60 5.00 -1.20
N ASN A 97 -13.21 5.40 -0.08
CA ASN A 97 -14.05 6.60 -0.03
C ASN A 97 -13.26 7.92 -0.08
N GLU A 98 -12.01 7.92 0.38
CA GLU A 98 -11.21 9.14 0.51
C GLU A 98 -10.15 9.31 -0.59
N ILE A 99 -9.76 8.23 -1.29
CA ILE A 99 -8.62 8.25 -2.19
C ILE A 99 -8.76 9.23 -3.36
N ASP A 100 -9.97 9.44 -3.86
CA ASP A 100 -10.23 10.39 -4.93
C ASP A 100 -10.02 11.85 -4.48
N ARG A 101 -10.15 12.14 -3.19
CA ARG A 101 -9.95 13.46 -2.58
C ARG A 101 -8.47 13.78 -2.35
N SER A 102 -7.59 12.80 -2.39
CA SER A 102 -6.15 13.05 -2.27
C SER A 102 -5.66 13.88 -3.45
N GLU A 103 -4.95 14.97 -3.17
CA GLU A 103 -4.36 15.82 -4.21
C GLU A 103 -3.03 15.25 -4.73
N LEU A 104 -2.36 14.43 -3.91
CA LEU A 104 -1.06 13.87 -4.22
C LEU A 104 -1.20 12.57 -5.01
N LEU A 105 -0.69 12.56 -6.24
CA LEU A 105 -0.71 11.37 -7.10
C LEU A 105 0.09 10.21 -6.51
N ASP A 106 1.18 10.49 -5.79
CA ASP A 106 1.99 9.49 -5.12
C ASP A 106 1.18 8.77 -4.04
N ASP A 107 0.38 9.49 -3.26
CA ASP A 107 -0.51 8.90 -2.26
C ASP A 107 -1.62 8.06 -2.91
N LYS A 108 -2.18 8.52 -4.05
CA LYS A 108 -3.15 7.74 -4.83
C LYS A 108 -2.54 6.45 -5.35
N MET A 109 -1.28 6.46 -5.81
CA MET A 109 -0.59 5.27 -6.29
C MET A 109 -0.37 4.25 -5.17
N ILE A 110 0.09 4.70 -4.01
CA ILE A 110 0.27 3.83 -2.84
C ILE A 110 -1.08 3.27 -2.38
N GLY A 111 -2.11 4.11 -2.32
CA GLY A 111 -3.47 3.70 -1.97
C GLY A 111 -4.07 2.69 -2.94
N CYS A 112 -3.88 2.90 -4.23
CA CYS A 112 -4.25 1.95 -5.28
C CYS A 112 -3.60 0.58 -5.05
N THR A 113 -2.30 0.57 -4.76
CA THR A 113 -1.57 -0.67 -4.45
C THR A 113 -2.12 -1.36 -3.19
N ALA A 114 -2.44 -0.60 -2.15
CA ALA A 114 -3.05 -1.15 -0.93
C ALA A 114 -4.41 -1.80 -1.21
N ILE A 115 -5.23 -1.19 -2.04
CA ILE A 115 -6.56 -1.71 -2.39
C ILE A 115 -6.43 -2.99 -3.24
N ILE A 116 -5.55 -3.01 -4.25
CA ILE A 116 -5.30 -4.20 -5.08
C ILE A 116 -4.79 -5.35 -4.21
N LEU A 117 -3.76 -5.11 -3.38
CA LEU A 117 -3.22 -6.12 -2.47
C LEU A 117 -4.29 -6.67 -1.53
N SER A 118 -5.18 -5.81 -1.05
CA SER A 118 -6.30 -6.23 -0.20
C SER A 118 -7.30 -7.10 -0.96
N GLY A 119 -7.66 -6.72 -2.19
CA GLY A 119 -8.53 -7.51 -3.06
C GLY A 119 -7.99 -8.92 -3.29
N LEU A 120 -6.70 -9.03 -3.58
CA LEU A 120 -6.01 -10.32 -3.76
C LEU A 120 -5.97 -11.14 -2.47
N SER A 121 -5.58 -10.51 -1.35
CA SER A 121 -5.38 -11.21 -0.07
C SER A 121 -6.68 -11.68 0.59
N TYR A 122 -7.77 -10.96 0.38
CA TYR A 122 -9.10 -11.32 0.90
C TYR A 122 -9.98 -12.02 -0.14
N ASN A 123 -9.46 -12.28 -1.33
CA ASN A 123 -10.22 -12.82 -2.47
C ASN A 123 -11.51 -12.02 -2.72
N ASP A 124 -11.41 -10.70 -2.68
CA ASP A 124 -12.52 -9.76 -2.85
C ASP A 124 -12.43 -9.08 -4.22
N SER A 125 -13.28 -9.55 -5.14
CA SER A 125 -13.31 -9.03 -6.51
C SER A 125 -13.74 -7.57 -6.59
N SER A 126 -14.51 -7.06 -5.63
CA SER A 126 -14.94 -5.65 -5.63
C SER A 126 -13.78 -4.72 -5.35
N TYR A 127 -12.94 -5.04 -4.37
CA TYR A 127 -11.70 -4.31 -4.09
C TYR A 127 -10.72 -4.41 -5.25
N LEU A 128 -10.53 -5.61 -5.80
CA LEU A 128 -9.61 -5.83 -6.92
C LEU A 128 -10.03 -5.01 -8.15
N ASN A 129 -11.28 -5.11 -8.56
CA ASN A 129 -11.80 -4.38 -9.72
C ASN A 129 -11.74 -2.86 -9.52
N TYR A 130 -12.08 -2.36 -8.32
CA TYR A 130 -11.93 -0.96 -8.00
C TYR A 130 -10.47 -0.52 -8.14
N GLY A 131 -9.54 -1.26 -7.55
CA GLY A 131 -8.11 -0.96 -7.59
C GLY A 131 -7.54 -0.95 -9.01
N LEU A 132 -7.91 -1.95 -9.85
CA LEU A 132 -7.46 -2.00 -11.26
C LEU A 132 -8.04 -0.85 -12.09
N ASN A 133 -9.30 -0.47 -11.87
CA ASN A 133 -9.89 0.70 -12.51
C ASN A 133 -9.19 2.01 -12.09
N LEU A 134 -8.87 2.13 -10.81
CA LEU A 134 -8.11 3.28 -10.30
C LEU A 134 -6.70 3.33 -10.89
N LEU A 135 -6.02 2.18 -10.98
CA LEU A 135 -4.70 2.06 -11.61
C LEU A 135 -4.72 2.57 -13.05
N ASN A 136 -5.70 2.16 -13.86
CA ASN A 136 -5.86 2.61 -15.23
C ASN A 136 -6.08 4.14 -15.30
N LYS A 137 -6.89 4.70 -14.39
CA LYS A 137 -7.09 6.15 -14.29
C LYS A 137 -5.78 6.88 -13.95
N ILE A 138 -5.00 6.37 -12.99
CA ILE A 138 -3.71 6.95 -12.59
C ILE A 138 -2.75 6.94 -13.79
N ILE A 139 -2.65 5.84 -14.52
CA ILE A 139 -1.78 5.74 -15.71
C ILE A 139 -2.20 6.80 -16.74
N LYS A 140 -3.46 6.86 -17.12
CA LYS A 140 -3.96 7.81 -18.11
C LYS A 140 -3.76 9.27 -17.69
N PHE A 141 -3.85 9.55 -16.41
CA PHE A 141 -3.68 10.90 -15.89
C PHE A 141 -2.22 11.32 -15.78
N SER A 142 -1.35 10.41 -15.32
CA SER A 142 0.03 10.72 -14.93
C SER A 142 1.03 10.67 -16.09
N PHE A 143 0.68 10.00 -17.17
CA PHE A 143 1.58 9.80 -18.32
C PHE A 143 1.06 10.50 -19.58
N ASN A 144 2.00 10.92 -20.42
CA ASN A 144 1.69 11.43 -21.76
C ASN A 144 1.46 10.28 -22.76
N THR A 145 1.20 10.63 -24.03
CA THR A 145 1.02 9.65 -25.12
C THR A 145 2.29 8.81 -25.40
N GLU A 146 3.46 9.31 -25.01
CA GLU A 146 4.74 8.62 -25.12
C GLU A 146 5.07 7.80 -23.88
N THR A 147 4.12 7.62 -22.99
CA THR A 147 4.25 6.87 -21.72
C THR A 147 5.38 7.38 -20.79
N PHE A 148 5.62 8.69 -20.81
CA PHE A 148 6.54 9.34 -19.89
C PHE A 148 5.75 10.15 -18.84
N PRO A 149 6.24 10.24 -17.56
CA PRO A 149 5.57 11.05 -16.56
C PRO A 149 5.40 12.50 -17.02
N LYS A 150 4.21 13.05 -16.95
CA LYS A 150 3.92 14.44 -17.33
C LYS A 150 4.77 15.46 -16.56
N SER A 151 5.20 15.11 -15.35
CA SER A 151 6.10 15.90 -14.52
C SER A 151 7.55 15.97 -15.06
N ARG A 152 7.91 15.11 -16.00
CA ARG A 152 9.29 14.90 -16.50
C ARG A 152 10.32 14.62 -15.38
N SER A 153 9.86 14.09 -14.25
CA SER A 153 10.71 13.77 -13.09
C SER A 153 11.18 12.33 -13.15
N ILE A 154 12.49 12.12 -13.20
CA ILE A 154 13.14 10.79 -13.12
C ILE A 154 12.77 10.09 -11.80
N LYS A 155 12.74 10.85 -10.69
CA LYS A 155 12.35 10.32 -9.39
C LYS A 155 10.93 9.76 -9.43
N GLN A 156 10.02 10.45 -10.10
CA GLN A 156 8.63 10.02 -10.24
C GLN A 156 8.50 8.83 -11.19
N LEU A 157 9.29 8.78 -12.28
CA LEU A 157 9.37 7.62 -13.16
C LEU A 157 9.73 6.35 -12.38
N ILE A 158 10.83 6.40 -11.60
CA ILE A 158 11.29 5.27 -10.78
C ILE A 158 10.22 4.87 -9.75
N PHE A 159 9.56 5.85 -9.13
CA PHE A 159 8.50 5.62 -8.16
C PHE A 159 7.32 4.83 -8.79
N TYR A 160 6.80 5.28 -9.93
CA TYR A 160 5.71 4.59 -10.61
C TYR A 160 6.12 3.21 -11.12
N LEU A 161 7.28 3.10 -11.75
CA LEU A 161 7.79 1.83 -12.26
C LEU A 161 7.87 0.77 -11.15
N LYS A 162 8.38 1.15 -9.98
CA LYS A 162 8.42 0.27 -8.80
C LYS A 162 7.05 -0.26 -8.41
N TYR A 163 6.03 0.61 -8.33
CA TYR A 163 4.68 0.19 -7.93
C TYR A 163 3.97 -0.61 -9.03
N PHE A 164 4.17 -0.28 -10.30
CA PHE A 164 3.60 -1.05 -11.41
C PHE A 164 4.18 -2.46 -11.46
N ILE A 165 5.49 -2.62 -11.30
CA ILE A 165 6.14 -3.93 -11.21
C ILE A 165 5.59 -4.70 -10.00
N LEU A 166 5.48 -4.06 -8.84
CA LEU A 166 4.93 -4.68 -7.64
C LEU A 166 3.51 -5.20 -7.89
N ILE A 167 2.63 -4.39 -8.46
CA ILE A 167 1.25 -4.79 -8.76
C ILE A 167 1.22 -5.95 -9.75
N ARG A 168 2.05 -5.90 -10.80
CA ARG A 168 2.15 -6.99 -11.78
C ARG A 168 2.56 -8.32 -11.12
N GLU A 169 3.57 -8.29 -10.26
CA GLU A 169 4.02 -9.50 -9.55
C GLU A 169 2.96 -10.02 -8.57
N LEU A 170 2.25 -9.14 -7.86
CA LEU A 170 1.14 -9.53 -6.99
C LEU A 170 0.01 -10.23 -7.75
N LEU A 171 -0.37 -9.70 -8.93
CA LEU A 171 -1.38 -10.31 -9.80
C LEU A 171 -0.91 -11.69 -10.29
N LYS A 172 0.35 -11.79 -10.74
CA LYS A 172 0.95 -13.02 -11.22
C LYS A 172 1.00 -14.09 -10.12
N GLU A 173 1.49 -13.75 -8.93
CA GLU A 173 1.58 -14.67 -7.79
C GLU A 173 0.21 -15.17 -7.33
N SER A 174 -0.81 -14.31 -7.48
CA SER A 174 -2.21 -14.65 -7.14
C SER A 174 -2.97 -15.30 -8.29
N GLN A 175 -2.29 -15.65 -9.40
CA GLN A 175 -2.88 -16.26 -10.59
C GLN A 175 -4.05 -15.47 -11.20
N ASN A 176 -3.97 -14.13 -11.10
CA ASN A 176 -4.92 -13.22 -11.73
C ASN A 176 -4.37 -12.71 -13.08
N ASP A 177 -5.28 -12.37 -14.00
CA ASP A 177 -4.92 -11.77 -15.27
C ASP A 177 -4.21 -10.44 -15.09
N ILE A 178 -3.13 -10.23 -15.84
CA ILE A 178 -2.39 -8.98 -15.85
C ILE A 178 -2.98 -8.11 -16.97
N PRO A 179 -3.54 -6.94 -16.65
CA PRO A 179 -4.07 -6.03 -17.66
C PRO A 179 -2.99 -5.61 -18.67
N GLU A 180 -3.33 -5.60 -19.97
CA GLU A 180 -2.40 -5.23 -21.03
C GLU A 180 -1.80 -3.83 -20.83
N TYR A 181 -2.62 -2.85 -20.45
CA TYR A 181 -2.15 -1.48 -20.17
C TYR A 181 -1.06 -1.40 -19.09
N LEU A 182 -1.04 -2.36 -18.16
CA LEU A 182 -0.01 -2.43 -17.12
C LEU A 182 1.31 -2.95 -17.70
N ASN A 183 1.27 -3.97 -18.55
CA ASN A 183 2.47 -4.49 -19.23
C ASN A 183 3.05 -3.43 -20.17
N GLU A 184 2.20 -2.74 -20.94
CA GLU A 184 2.62 -1.66 -21.84
C GLU A 184 3.34 -0.53 -21.10
N VAL A 185 2.74 -0.01 -20.03
CA VAL A 185 3.35 1.10 -19.28
C VAL A 185 4.67 0.67 -18.62
N ILE A 186 4.77 -0.55 -18.09
CA ILE A 186 6.02 -1.07 -17.52
C ILE A 186 7.11 -1.17 -18.61
N PHE A 187 6.76 -1.67 -19.79
CA PHE A 187 7.70 -1.78 -20.90
C PHE A 187 8.28 -0.41 -21.28
N HIS A 188 7.42 0.56 -21.56
CA HIS A 188 7.84 1.89 -21.98
C HIS A 188 8.62 2.66 -20.89
N LEU A 189 8.23 2.54 -19.62
CA LEU A 189 8.99 3.14 -18.52
C LEU A 189 10.35 2.46 -18.32
N GLY A 190 10.42 1.16 -18.54
CA GLY A 190 11.68 0.40 -18.53
C GLY A 190 12.64 0.84 -19.62
N GLU A 191 12.14 1.06 -20.84
CA GLU A 191 12.94 1.62 -21.94
C GLU A 191 13.44 3.03 -21.62
N ALA A 192 12.55 3.91 -21.16
CA ALA A 192 12.91 5.27 -20.76
C ALA A 192 13.96 5.28 -19.63
N TYR A 193 13.84 4.39 -18.65
CA TYR A 193 14.81 4.21 -17.57
C TYR A 193 16.18 3.79 -18.11
N ASN A 194 16.22 2.81 -19.01
CA ASN A 194 17.47 2.33 -19.62
C ASN A 194 18.19 3.42 -20.43
N LEU A 195 17.45 4.22 -21.19
CA LEU A 195 18.02 5.34 -21.95
C LEU A 195 18.68 6.38 -21.05
N LEU A 196 18.13 6.64 -19.86
CA LEU A 196 18.69 7.60 -18.90
C LEU A 196 20.00 7.12 -18.23
N TRP A 197 20.28 5.82 -18.25
CA TRP A 197 21.52 5.26 -17.69
C TRP A 197 22.63 5.04 -18.73
N GLN A 198 22.32 5.16 -20.02
CA GLN A 198 23.30 5.03 -21.11
C GLN A 198 23.93 6.38 -21.50
N THR A 199 23.45 7.48 -20.92
CA THR A 199 24.00 8.83 -21.09
C THR A 199 24.79 9.25 -19.87
#